data_46cc1a33c15cacf86f7a91b6c0ae1921
#
_entry.id   46cc1a33c15cacf86f7a91b6c0ae1921
#
_cell.length_a   1.000
_cell.length_b   1.000
_cell.length_c   1.000
_cell.angle_alpha   90.00
_cell.angle_beta   90.00
_cell.angle_gamma   90.00
#
_symmetry.space_group_name_H-M   'P 1'
#
loop_
_entity.id
_entity.type
_entity.pdbx_description
1 polymer ?
#
loop_
_entity_poly.entity_id
_entity_poly.type
_entity_poly.pdbx_seq_one_letter_code
_entity_poly.pdbx_strand_id
1 'polypeptide(L)'
;MTKAEIIRDLRISKKLTQEEAASLVGLSLRTYQNYEYGASTRDTFKINFVIKLLKDYERITETKGILTLNEIKSSAKEVFDSFNIEYAFLFGDYSTSRISEDSDIKLLISGTFTGLELPFIESELKGKLHKKISLLTMSDQINNPSFLNEILKTGIRIYSKEK
;
A
#
# COMPACT_ATOMS: atom_id res chain seq x y z
N MET A 1 19.78 12.38 15.65
CA MET A 1 19.66 11.12 14.87
C MET A 1 20.95 10.91 14.07
N THR A 2 21.65 9.82 14.30
CA THR A 2 22.87 9.48 13.56
C THR A 2 22.52 8.98 12.16
N LYS A 3 23.51 9.01 11.24
CA LYS A 3 23.29 8.47 9.88
C LYS A 3 22.98 6.97 9.88
N ALA A 4 23.52 6.22 10.82
CA ALA A 4 23.22 4.81 11.02
C ALA A 4 21.74 4.59 11.41
N GLU A 5 21.23 5.37 12.34
CA GLU A 5 19.81 5.36 12.72
C GLU A 5 18.91 5.73 11.53
N ILE A 6 19.29 6.73 10.74
CA ILE A 6 18.54 7.11 9.52
C ILE A 6 18.47 5.95 8.52
N ILE A 7 19.59 5.25 8.26
CA ILE A 7 19.63 4.09 7.35
C ILE A 7 18.69 2.98 7.85
N ARG A 8 18.78 2.67 9.15
CA ARG A 8 17.95 1.64 9.78
C ARG A 8 16.46 1.98 9.70
N ASP A 9 16.09 3.20 10.06
CA ASP A 9 14.70 3.65 10.08
C ASP A 9 14.11 3.67 8.65
N LEU A 10 14.87 4.13 7.67
CA LEU A 10 14.48 4.09 6.27
C LEU A 10 14.25 2.65 5.79
N ARG A 11 15.17 1.74 6.05
CA ARG A 11 15.01 0.33 5.69
C ARG A 11 13.74 -0.28 6.29
N ILE A 12 13.53 -0.08 7.59
CA ILE A 12 12.37 -0.61 8.31
C ILE A 12 11.07 0.00 7.76
N SER A 13 11.02 1.32 7.53
CA SER A 13 9.85 2.00 6.96
C SER A 13 9.50 1.51 5.56
N LYS A 14 10.52 1.10 4.78
CA LYS A 14 10.35 0.51 3.44
C LYS A 14 10.09 -1.00 3.47
N LYS A 15 10.02 -1.61 4.66
CA LYS A 15 9.81 -3.05 4.87
C LYS A 15 10.86 -3.94 4.18
N LEU A 16 12.08 -3.46 4.11
CA LEU A 16 13.20 -4.20 3.55
C LEU A 16 13.96 -4.98 4.62
N THR A 17 14.38 -6.20 4.28
CA THR A 17 15.41 -6.91 5.02
C THR A 17 16.78 -6.25 4.80
N GLN A 18 17.77 -6.55 5.63
CA GLN A 18 19.14 -6.04 5.41
C GLN A 18 19.74 -6.53 4.09
N GLU A 19 19.42 -7.76 3.68
CA GLU A 19 19.90 -8.33 2.40
C GLU A 19 19.28 -7.60 1.20
N GLU A 20 17.96 -7.35 1.23
CA GLU A 20 17.26 -6.60 0.19
C GLU A 20 17.78 -5.16 0.09
N ALA A 21 17.97 -4.51 1.23
CA ALA A 21 18.52 -3.15 1.28
C ALA A 21 19.98 -3.10 0.76
N ALA A 22 20.81 -4.07 1.14
CA ALA A 22 22.17 -4.18 0.64
C ALA A 22 22.21 -4.37 -0.88
N SER A 23 21.36 -5.27 -1.40
CA SER A 23 21.23 -5.50 -2.84
C SER A 23 20.73 -4.24 -3.57
N LEU A 24 19.73 -3.55 -3.02
CA LEU A 24 19.18 -2.31 -3.57
C LEU A 24 20.25 -1.24 -3.76
N VAL A 25 21.13 -1.08 -2.78
CA VAL A 25 22.20 -0.06 -2.82
C VAL A 25 23.51 -0.55 -3.44
N GLY A 26 23.55 -1.79 -3.93
CA GLY A 26 24.72 -2.37 -4.59
C GLY A 26 25.90 -2.66 -3.66
N LEU A 27 25.63 -3.00 -2.40
CA LEU A 27 26.64 -3.32 -1.39
C LEU A 27 26.57 -4.80 -0.98
N SER A 28 27.69 -5.32 -0.45
CA SER A 28 27.63 -6.59 0.27
C SER A 28 26.85 -6.42 1.57
N LEU A 29 26.19 -7.48 2.03
CA LEU A 29 25.44 -7.47 3.30
C LEU A 29 26.30 -6.97 4.46
N ARG A 30 27.54 -7.44 4.57
CA ARG A 30 28.47 -7.03 5.63
C ARG A 30 28.78 -5.53 5.58
N THR A 31 28.98 -4.97 4.39
CA THR A 31 29.25 -3.52 4.22
C THR A 31 28.02 -2.71 4.61
N TYR A 32 26.84 -3.13 4.17
CA TYR A 32 25.57 -2.49 4.54
C TYR A 32 25.35 -2.50 6.06
N GLN A 33 25.55 -3.66 6.69
CA GLN A 33 25.44 -3.81 8.15
C GLN A 33 26.40 -2.89 8.90
N ASN A 34 27.63 -2.73 8.42
CA ASN A 34 28.58 -1.80 9.02
C ASN A 34 28.08 -0.34 8.97
N TYR A 35 27.36 0.07 7.93
CA TYR A 35 26.75 1.39 7.87
C TYR A 35 25.55 1.51 8.80
N GLU A 36 24.70 0.50 8.84
CA GLU A 36 23.50 0.50 9.68
C GLU A 36 23.83 0.43 11.18
N TYR A 37 24.94 -0.21 11.56
CA TYR A 37 25.40 -0.28 12.95
C TYR A 37 26.36 0.85 13.36
N GLY A 38 26.69 1.73 12.43
CA GLY A 38 27.61 2.84 12.70
C GLY A 38 29.07 2.44 12.84
N ALA A 39 29.43 1.21 12.47
CA ALA A 39 30.81 0.72 12.54
C ALA A 39 31.73 1.38 11.47
N SER A 40 31.15 1.96 10.41
CA SER A 40 31.88 2.70 9.38
C SER A 40 31.25 4.08 9.18
N THR A 41 31.95 5.11 9.61
CA THR A 41 31.53 6.52 9.51
C THR A 41 32.39 7.37 8.59
N ARG A 42 33.50 6.80 8.06
CA ARG A 42 34.53 7.56 7.33
C ARG A 42 34.09 8.01 5.94
N ASP A 43 33.33 7.19 5.23
CA ASP A 43 32.88 7.49 3.87
C ASP A 43 31.50 8.19 3.87
N THR A 44 31.52 9.47 4.18
CA THR A 44 30.30 10.28 4.23
C THR A 44 29.54 10.31 2.90
N PHE A 45 30.23 10.26 1.77
CA PHE A 45 29.62 10.26 0.44
C PHE A 45 28.81 8.99 0.22
N LYS A 46 29.41 7.81 0.45
CA LYS A 46 28.72 6.53 0.29
C LYS A 46 27.53 6.40 1.23
N ILE A 47 27.69 6.82 2.48
CA ILE A 47 26.61 6.79 3.46
C ILE A 47 25.45 7.67 3.00
N ASN A 48 25.70 8.89 2.54
CA ASN A 48 24.66 9.78 2.02
C ASN A 48 24.02 9.22 0.74
N PHE A 49 24.77 8.54 -0.09
CA PHE A 49 24.24 7.87 -1.28
C PHE A 49 23.30 6.71 -0.91
N VAL A 50 23.69 5.89 0.06
CA VAL A 50 22.82 4.83 0.62
C VAL A 50 21.51 5.43 1.14
N ILE A 51 21.59 6.50 1.94
CA ILE A 51 20.41 7.19 2.48
C ILE A 51 19.52 7.68 1.33
N LYS A 52 20.10 8.27 0.28
CA LYS A 52 19.37 8.74 -0.89
C LYS A 52 18.63 7.60 -1.59
N LEU A 53 19.33 6.51 -1.91
CA LEU A 53 18.73 5.35 -2.58
C LEU A 53 17.59 4.73 -1.77
N LEU A 54 17.75 4.63 -0.45
CA LEU A 54 16.68 4.14 0.43
C LEU A 54 15.48 5.09 0.50
N LYS A 55 15.70 6.41 0.48
CA LYS A 55 14.62 7.40 0.43
C LYS A 55 13.83 7.31 -0.87
N ASP A 56 14.54 7.20 -1.98
CA ASP A 56 13.97 7.17 -3.33
C ASP A 56 13.31 5.82 -3.67
N TYR A 57 13.55 4.77 -2.85
CA TYR A 57 12.96 3.45 -3.08
C TYR A 57 11.45 3.46 -2.80
N GLU A 58 10.69 3.06 -3.79
CA GLU A 58 9.26 2.79 -3.68
C GLU A 58 9.01 1.27 -3.76
N ARG A 59 8.50 0.70 -2.68
CA ARG A 59 8.16 -0.73 -2.61
C ARG A 59 6.93 -1.05 -3.45
N ILE A 60 5.96 -0.17 -3.39
CA ILE A 60 4.69 -0.29 -4.10
C ILE A 60 4.55 0.87 -5.08
N THR A 61 4.28 0.54 -6.32
CA THR A 61 3.86 1.48 -7.38
C THR A 61 2.67 0.87 -8.13
N GLU A 62 2.10 1.56 -9.09
CA GLU A 62 1.00 1.02 -9.90
C GLU A 62 1.38 -0.31 -10.57
N THR A 63 2.64 -0.47 -10.97
CA THR A 63 3.13 -1.63 -11.73
C THR A 63 4.15 -2.49 -10.97
N LYS A 64 4.36 -2.23 -9.68
CA LYS A 64 5.35 -2.94 -8.86
C LYS A 64 4.81 -3.23 -7.47
N GLY A 65 5.11 -4.42 -7.00
CA GLY A 65 4.80 -4.88 -5.65
C GLY A 65 3.33 -5.24 -5.46
N ILE A 66 3.07 -6.11 -4.50
CA ILE A 66 1.74 -6.57 -4.11
C ILE A 66 1.50 -6.14 -2.67
N LEU A 67 0.36 -5.49 -2.44
CA LEU A 67 -0.11 -5.13 -1.10
C LEU A 67 -0.67 -6.33 -0.37
N THR A 68 -0.44 -6.39 0.93
CA THR A 68 -1.12 -7.37 1.79
C THR A 68 -2.56 -6.92 2.05
N LEU A 69 -3.42 -7.88 2.40
CA LEU A 69 -4.80 -7.59 2.78
C LEU A 69 -4.86 -6.63 3.98
N ASN A 70 -3.96 -6.76 4.95
CA ASN A 70 -3.90 -5.88 6.12
C ASN A 70 -3.52 -4.44 5.75
N GLU A 71 -2.63 -4.24 4.79
CA GLU A 71 -2.28 -2.89 4.29
C GLU A 71 -3.48 -2.23 3.63
N ILE A 72 -4.24 -2.97 2.83
CA ILE A 72 -5.46 -2.48 2.19
C ILE A 72 -6.52 -2.15 3.25
N LYS A 73 -6.76 -3.05 4.20
CA LYS A 73 -7.75 -2.83 5.29
C LYS A 73 -7.41 -1.61 6.14
N SER A 74 -6.15 -1.46 6.55
CA SER A 74 -5.71 -0.33 7.38
C SER A 74 -5.89 1.00 6.65
N SER A 75 -5.45 1.08 5.40
CA SER A 75 -5.59 2.29 4.58
C SER A 75 -7.06 2.61 4.28
N ALA A 76 -7.86 1.60 3.98
CA ALA A 76 -9.30 1.77 3.77
C ALA A 76 -9.99 2.30 5.03
N LYS A 77 -9.68 1.74 6.21
CA LYS A 77 -10.24 2.20 7.48
C LYS A 77 -9.92 3.67 7.76
N GLU A 78 -8.66 4.07 7.61
CA GLU A 78 -8.25 5.46 7.82
C GLU A 78 -9.02 6.45 6.93
N VAL A 79 -9.28 6.08 5.67
CA VAL A 79 -10.03 6.94 4.75
C VAL A 79 -11.53 6.86 5.03
N PHE A 80 -12.08 5.67 5.15
CA PHE A 80 -13.54 5.44 5.22
C PHE A 80 -14.17 5.93 6.51
N ASP A 81 -13.44 5.93 7.62
CA ASP A 81 -13.95 6.41 8.92
C ASP A 81 -14.38 7.90 8.87
N SER A 82 -13.87 8.67 7.91
CA SER A 82 -14.22 10.08 7.72
C SER A 82 -15.46 10.31 6.84
N PHE A 83 -16.05 9.23 6.29
CA PHE A 83 -17.17 9.31 5.37
C PHE A 83 -18.36 8.46 5.84
N ASN A 84 -19.52 8.63 5.20
CA ASN A 84 -20.69 7.84 5.49
C ASN A 84 -20.69 6.53 4.69
N ILE A 85 -19.69 5.68 4.96
CA ILE A 85 -19.52 4.35 4.38
C ILE A 85 -19.94 3.32 5.42
N GLU A 86 -20.83 2.42 5.05
CA GLU A 86 -21.31 1.36 5.93
C GLU A 86 -20.43 0.11 5.87
N TYR A 87 -20.07 -0.31 4.66
CA TYR A 87 -19.15 -1.44 4.43
C TYR A 87 -18.48 -1.35 3.06
N ALA A 88 -17.41 -2.11 2.89
CA ALA A 88 -16.68 -2.23 1.64
C ALA A 88 -16.18 -3.65 1.40
N PHE A 89 -16.25 -4.07 0.12
CA PHE A 89 -15.71 -5.31 -0.39
C PHE A 89 -14.55 -5.07 -1.35
N LEU A 90 -13.48 -5.84 -1.17
CA LEU A 90 -12.39 -5.95 -2.13
C LEU A 90 -12.75 -7.07 -3.12
N PHE A 91 -12.66 -6.79 -4.41
CA PHE A 91 -12.95 -7.76 -5.45
C PHE A 91 -11.92 -7.73 -6.59
N GLY A 92 -12.10 -8.54 -7.62
CA GLY A 92 -11.16 -8.68 -8.71
C GLY A 92 -9.90 -9.45 -8.33
N ASP A 93 -8.75 -9.09 -8.90
CA ASP A 93 -7.52 -9.85 -8.76
C ASP A 93 -7.05 -9.99 -7.31
N TYR A 94 -7.19 -8.92 -6.52
CA TYR A 94 -6.81 -8.94 -5.10
C TYR A 94 -7.64 -9.86 -4.21
N SER A 95 -8.80 -10.30 -4.67
CA SER A 95 -9.64 -11.30 -3.97
C SER A 95 -9.50 -12.71 -4.53
N THR A 96 -8.65 -12.91 -5.54
CA THR A 96 -8.46 -14.19 -6.24
C THR A 96 -6.98 -14.56 -6.33
N SER A 97 -6.70 -15.74 -6.89
CA SER A 97 -5.33 -16.19 -7.19
C SER A 97 -4.68 -15.50 -8.41
N ARG A 98 -5.38 -14.58 -9.07
CA ARG A 98 -4.90 -13.87 -10.28
C ARG A 98 -4.09 -12.61 -9.96
N ILE A 99 -3.86 -12.34 -8.69
CA ILE A 99 -3.11 -11.15 -8.24
C ILE A 99 -1.71 -11.12 -8.85
N SER A 100 -1.33 -9.94 -9.35
CA SER A 100 -0.01 -9.64 -9.92
C SER A 100 0.46 -8.25 -9.49
N GLU A 101 1.71 -7.90 -9.79
CA GLU A 101 2.29 -6.61 -9.39
C GLU A 101 1.60 -5.40 -10.00
N ASP A 102 0.97 -5.54 -11.16
CA ASP A 102 0.20 -4.51 -11.87
C ASP A 102 -1.31 -4.58 -11.63
N SER A 103 -1.77 -5.46 -10.74
CA SER A 103 -3.19 -5.55 -10.40
C SER A 103 -3.73 -4.29 -9.72
N ASP A 104 -4.88 -3.83 -10.21
CA ASP A 104 -5.63 -2.72 -9.62
C ASP A 104 -6.35 -3.16 -8.35
N ILE A 105 -6.59 -2.21 -7.45
CA ILE A 105 -7.45 -2.42 -6.28
C ILE A 105 -8.87 -2.03 -6.66
N LYS A 106 -9.79 -3.00 -6.62
CA LYS A 106 -11.20 -2.82 -6.95
C LYS A 106 -12.04 -2.95 -5.69
N LEU A 107 -12.79 -1.90 -5.40
CA LEU A 107 -13.62 -1.81 -4.20
C LEU A 107 -15.07 -1.54 -4.55
N LEU A 108 -15.98 -2.29 -3.91
CA LEU A 108 -17.40 -2.00 -3.88
C LEU A 108 -17.75 -1.46 -2.50
N ILE A 109 -18.28 -0.24 -2.45
CA ILE A 109 -18.64 0.43 -1.21
C ILE A 109 -20.14 0.66 -1.12
N SER A 110 -20.67 0.54 0.09
CA SER A 110 -22.03 0.93 0.43
C SER A 110 -22.04 2.12 1.37
N GLY A 111 -22.82 3.13 1.05
CA GLY A 111 -22.92 4.34 1.84
C GLY A 111 -23.70 5.42 1.11
N THR A 112 -23.69 6.62 1.68
CA THR A 112 -24.29 7.81 1.08
C THR A 112 -23.21 8.82 0.77
N PHE A 113 -23.14 9.24 -0.48
CA PHE A 113 -22.10 10.13 -0.99
C PHE A 113 -22.71 11.37 -1.63
N THR A 114 -22.05 12.49 -1.46
CA THR A 114 -22.46 13.78 -2.03
C THR A 114 -21.29 14.46 -2.72
N GLY A 115 -21.58 15.23 -3.78
CA GLY A 115 -20.61 16.06 -4.47
C GLY A 115 -19.37 15.30 -4.93
N LEU A 116 -18.21 15.74 -4.47
CA LEU A 116 -16.89 15.21 -4.85
C LEU A 116 -16.34 14.16 -3.88
N GLU A 117 -17.14 13.62 -2.97
CA GLU A 117 -16.65 12.66 -1.96
C GLU A 117 -16.07 11.40 -2.60
N LEU A 118 -16.73 10.82 -3.61
CA LEU A 118 -16.21 9.61 -4.29
C LEU A 118 -14.84 9.84 -4.96
N PRO A 119 -14.67 10.87 -5.80
CA PRO A 119 -13.35 11.19 -6.35
C PRO A 119 -12.29 11.48 -5.28
N PHE A 120 -12.67 12.13 -4.19
CA PHE A 120 -11.78 12.41 -3.08
C PHE A 120 -11.34 11.12 -2.37
N ILE A 121 -12.26 10.21 -2.06
CA ILE A 121 -11.99 8.90 -1.44
C ILE A 121 -11.03 8.09 -2.33
N GLU A 122 -11.29 8.06 -3.64
CA GLU A 122 -10.41 7.37 -4.61
C GLU A 122 -8.99 7.96 -4.61
N SER A 123 -8.88 9.27 -4.62
CA SER A 123 -7.59 9.99 -4.57
C SER A 123 -6.82 9.71 -3.28
N GLU A 124 -7.49 9.73 -2.12
CA GLU A 124 -6.89 9.43 -0.83
C GLU A 124 -6.38 7.98 -0.75
N LEU A 125 -7.18 7.02 -1.23
CA LEU A 125 -6.78 5.62 -1.30
C LEU A 125 -5.59 5.42 -2.24
N LYS A 126 -5.59 6.07 -3.41
CA LYS A 126 -4.48 6.01 -4.36
C LYS A 126 -3.20 6.57 -3.74
N GLY A 127 -3.29 7.69 -3.01
CA GLY A 127 -2.16 8.30 -2.31
C GLY A 127 -1.55 7.40 -1.24
N LYS A 128 -2.38 6.63 -0.52
CA LYS A 128 -1.93 5.71 0.54
C LYS A 128 -1.43 4.36 0.00
N LEU A 129 -2.09 3.82 -0.99
CA LEU A 129 -1.85 2.46 -1.48
C LEU A 129 -0.90 2.40 -2.69
N HIS A 130 -0.68 3.52 -3.36
CA HIS A 130 0.18 3.64 -4.55
C HIS A 130 -0.20 2.67 -5.69
N LYS A 131 -1.48 2.28 -5.74
CA LYS A 131 -2.07 1.45 -6.78
C LYS A 131 -3.20 2.20 -7.46
N LYS A 132 -3.53 1.79 -8.67
CA LYS A 132 -4.75 2.24 -9.31
C LYS A 132 -5.95 1.72 -8.53
N ILE A 133 -6.90 2.59 -8.26
CA ILE A 133 -8.12 2.31 -7.51
C ILE A 133 -9.32 2.35 -8.47
N SER A 134 -10.14 1.34 -8.43
CA SER A 134 -11.48 1.32 -9.03
C SER A 134 -12.52 1.29 -7.93
N LEU A 135 -13.26 2.37 -7.78
CA LEU A 135 -14.26 2.52 -6.72
C LEU A 135 -15.66 2.44 -7.33
N LEU A 136 -16.44 1.44 -6.94
CA LEU A 136 -17.83 1.27 -7.34
C LEU A 136 -18.73 1.40 -6.12
N THR A 137 -19.91 1.96 -6.30
CA THR A 137 -20.93 2.04 -5.24
C THR A 137 -21.97 0.93 -5.39
N MET A 138 -22.49 0.47 -4.27
CA MET A 138 -23.59 -0.52 -4.25
C MET A 138 -24.82 0.02 -4.99
N SER A 139 -25.14 1.31 -4.83
CA SER A 139 -26.29 1.94 -5.47
C SER A 139 -26.20 1.93 -7.01
N ASP A 140 -25.02 2.13 -7.58
CA ASP A 140 -24.82 2.10 -9.03
C ASP A 140 -24.91 0.68 -9.60
N GLN A 141 -24.65 -0.35 -8.78
CA GLN A 141 -24.63 -1.75 -9.19
C GLN A 141 -25.92 -2.51 -8.86
N ILE A 142 -26.93 -1.85 -8.26
CA ILE A 142 -28.16 -2.52 -7.79
C ILE A 142 -28.93 -3.22 -8.92
N ASN A 143 -28.80 -2.73 -10.14
CA ASN A 143 -29.44 -3.31 -11.32
C ASN A 143 -28.57 -4.39 -12.01
N ASN A 144 -27.44 -4.77 -11.41
CA ASN A 144 -26.57 -5.81 -11.90
C ASN A 144 -26.41 -6.95 -10.89
N PRO A 145 -27.45 -7.77 -10.69
CA PRO A 145 -27.46 -8.80 -9.64
C PRO A 145 -26.43 -9.90 -9.86
N SER A 146 -26.08 -10.21 -11.11
CA SER A 146 -25.04 -11.21 -11.41
C SER A 146 -23.67 -10.76 -10.91
N PHE A 147 -23.33 -9.51 -11.14
CA PHE A 147 -22.08 -8.91 -10.67
C PHE A 147 -22.03 -8.83 -9.14
N LEU A 148 -23.12 -8.40 -8.49
CA LEU A 148 -23.21 -8.37 -7.04
C LEU A 148 -23.09 -9.77 -6.42
N ASN A 149 -23.71 -10.78 -7.03
CA ASN A 149 -23.58 -12.16 -6.59
C ASN A 149 -22.14 -12.68 -6.69
N GLU A 150 -21.43 -12.33 -7.76
CA GLU A 150 -20.01 -12.69 -7.89
C GLU A 150 -19.17 -12.08 -6.77
N ILE A 151 -19.35 -10.78 -6.50
CA ILE A 151 -18.64 -10.11 -5.41
C ILE A 151 -18.95 -10.71 -4.05
N LEU A 152 -20.21 -11.04 -3.78
CA LEU A 152 -20.61 -11.67 -2.52
C LEU A 152 -20.04 -13.08 -2.35
N LYS A 153 -19.76 -13.81 -3.44
CA LYS A 153 -19.16 -15.14 -3.39
C LYS A 153 -17.63 -15.09 -3.27
N THR A 154 -16.98 -14.20 -3.98
CA THR A 154 -15.52 -14.18 -4.15
C THR A 154 -14.84 -12.99 -3.50
N GLY A 155 -15.56 -11.91 -3.23
CA GLY A 155 -15.05 -10.70 -2.62
C GLY A 155 -14.70 -10.87 -1.14
N ILE A 156 -13.80 -10.03 -0.68
CA ILE A 156 -13.35 -10.00 0.71
C ILE A 156 -13.89 -8.73 1.37
N ARG A 157 -14.64 -8.87 2.45
CA ARG A 157 -15.09 -7.71 3.23
C ARG A 157 -13.90 -7.09 3.95
N ILE A 158 -13.55 -5.87 3.60
CA ILE A 158 -12.39 -5.17 4.14
C ILE A 158 -12.75 -4.07 5.14
N TYR A 159 -13.97 -3.60 5.15
CA TYR A 159 -14.45 -2.55 6.04
C TYR A 159 -15.90 -2.78 6.45
N SER A 160 -16.19 -2.44 7.69
CA SER A 160 -17.52 -2.36 8.25
C SER A 160 -17.53 -1.27 9.30
N LYS A 161 -18.48 -0.32 9.20
CA LYS A 161 -18.64 0.74 10.20
C LYS A 161 -19.06 0.09 11.52
N GLU A 162 -18.30 0.38 12.57
CA GLU A 162 -18.69 0.01 13.93
C GLU A 162 -19.90 0.86 14.35
N LYS A 163 -20.91 0.21 14.96
CA LYS A 163 -22.10 0.88 15.46
C LYS A 163 -21.81 1.55 16.79
#